data_9755f28e4ab63fae4b0929c2718cc97e
#
_entry.id   9755f28e4ab63fae4b0929c2718cc97e
#
_cell.length_a   1.000
_cell.length_b   1.000
_cell.length_c   1.000
_cell.angle_alpha   90.00
_cell.angle_beta   90.00
_cell.angle_gamma   90.00
#
_symmetry.space_group_name_H-M   'P 1'
#
loop_
_entity.id
_entity.type
_entity.pdbx_description
1 polymer ?
#
loop_
_entity_poly.entity_id
_entity_poly.type
_entity_poly.pdbx_seq_one_letter_code
_entity_poly.pdbx_strand_id
1 'polypeptide(L)'
;FRNRRYIGEYRYKDIVTPGGIPAIVDQDLFDRVQQRFEQNRIAHGRPAKEDVSYLLTTKLFCGKCGTLMGGESGTSHMGNTYYYYKCGNAKRHGKAHCDLKAIRKEPLERFVVDTAIKVIFSDEIIERLIDLVMEAQQKENTRLPVLKDQLRDTEKRLANLLEAIEQGILTPTTKQRLDELEARKEALNTSILEEELKKPVLTREWMRFWFEKFRKGDMRDMEHQRQIIDTFVNSVYVFDDRVVLNFNFT
;
A
#
# COMPACT_ATOMS: atom_id res chain seq x y z
N PHE A 1 11.36 -12.32 0.65
CA PHE A 1 11.08 -11.71 -0.67
C PHE A 1 12.32 -11.16 -1.39
N ARG A 2 13.56 -11.40 -0.92
CA ARG A 2 14.82 -11.02 -1.62
C ARG A 2 15.35 -12.12 -2.54
N ASN A 3 14.75 -13.29 -2.51
CA ASN A 3 15.22 -14.42 -3.28
C ASN A 3 14.80 -14.30 -4.75
N ARG A 4 15.76 -14.20 -5.65
CA ARG A 4 15.53 -14.04 -7.09
C ARG A 4 14.91 -15.29 -7.76
N ARG A 5 14.76 -16.39 -7.04
CA ARG A 5 13.99 -17.55 -7.49
C ARG A 5 12.51 -17.21 -7.75
N TYR A 6 11.97 -16.21 -7.05
CA TYR A 6 10.59 -15.76 -7.28
C TYR A 6 10.36 -15.22 -8.70
N ILE A 7 11.40 -14.71 -9.36
CA ILE A 7 11.37 -14.24 -10.75
C ILE A 7 11.93 -15.27 -11.75
N GLY A 8 12.05 -16.53 -11.33
CA GLY A 8 12.48 -17.62 -12.22
C GLY A 8 14.01 -17.81 -12.35
N GLU A 9 14.82 -17.07 -11.57
CA GLU A 9 16.27 -17.21 -11.64
C GLU A 9 16.74 -18.40 -10.78
N TYR A 10 17.43 -19.35 -11.40
CA TYR A 10 18.09 -20.47 -10.71
C TYR A 10 19.58 -20.17 -10.54
N ARG A 11 20.08 -20.31 -9.32
CA ARG A 11 21.50 -20.13 -9.00
C ARG A 11 22.08 -21.38 -8.38
N TYR A 12 23.17 -21.85 -8.97
CA TYR A 12 23.98 -22.93 -8.41
C TYR A 12 25.45 -22.50 -8.39
N LYS A 13 26.04 -22.36 -7.21
CA LYS A 13 27.37 -21.76 -7.00
C LYS A 13 27.47 -20.40 -7.71
N ASP A 14 28.36 -20.28 -8.68
CA ASP A 14 28.62 -19.04 -9.43
C ASP A 14 27.81 -18.97 -10.76
N ILE A 15 27.06 -20.01 -11.08
CA ILE A 15 26.27 -20.07 -12.31
C ILE A 15 24.85 -19.56 -12.00
N VAL A 16 24.44 -18.54 -12.75
CA VAL A 16 23.09 -17.96 -12.69
C VAL A 16 22.39 -18.24 -14.01
N THR A 17 21.26 -18.93 -13.95
CA THR A 17 20.45 -19.29 -15.11
C THR A 17 19.11 -18.56 -15.02
N PRO A 18 18.89 -17.48 -15.81
CA PRO A 18 17.59 -16.83 -15.91
C PRO A 18 16.57 -17.79 -16.51
N GLY A 19 15.35 -17.84 -15.97
CA GLY A 19 14.30 -18.74 -16.44
C GLY A 19 14.54 -20.23 -16.11
N GLY A 20 15.52 -20.54 -15.25
CA GLY A 20 15.84 -21.93 -14.86
C GLY A 20 14.78 -22.61 -13.98
N ILE A 21 13.81 -21.83 -13.47
CA ILE A 21 12.62 -22.31 -12.75
C ILE A 21 11.41 -21.43 -13.15
N PRO A 22 10.18 -21.92 -13.03
CA PRO A 22 8.99 -21.09 -13.28
C PRO A 22 8.96 -19.86 -12.35
N ALA A 23 8.77 -18.68 -12.93
CA ALA A 23 8.59 -17.45 -12.17
C ALA A 23 7.23 -17.46 -11.44
N ILE A 24 7.22 -17.05 -10.18
CA ILE A 24 6.01 -16.95 -9.35
C ILE A 24 5.47 -15.51 -9.38
N VAL A 25 6.36 -14.52 -9.54
CA VAL A 25 6.04 -13.10 -9.66
C VAL A 25 6.79 -12.52 -10.86
N ASP A 26 6.22 -11.47 -11.46
CA ASP A 26 6.89 -10.74 -12.53
C ASP A 26 8.06 -9.87 -12.02
N GLN A 27 8.94 -9.49 -12.94
CA GLN A 27 10.14 -8.71 -12.63
C GLN A 27 9.79 -7.33 -12.05
N ASP A 28 8.76 -6.67 -12.59
CA ASP A 28 8.35 -5.31 -12.16
C ASP A 28 7.87 -5.33 -10.69
N LEU A 29 7.02 -6.29 -10.34
CA LEU A 29 6.56 -6.45 -8.96
C LEU A 29 7.72 -6.75 -8.00
N PHE A 30 8.65 -7.63 -8.42
CA PHE A 30 9.83 -7.94 -7.62
C PHE A 30 10.68 -6.69 -7.38
N ASP A 31 10.95 -5.88 -8.41
CA ASP A 31 11.79 -4.70 -8.34
C ASP A 31 11.13 -3.60 -7.47
N ARG A 32 9.83 -3.38 -7.59
CA ARG A 32 9.07 -2.49 -6.70
C ARG A 32 9.15 -2.92 -5.24
N VAL A 33 9.07 -4.23 -4.97
CA VAL A 33 9.24 -4.77 -3.62
C VAL A 33 10.66 -4.55 -3.11
N GLN A 34 11.71 -4.75 -3.94
CA GLN A 34 13.10 -4.46 -3.55
C GLN A 34 13.29 -2.97 -3.24
N GLN A 35 12.78 -2.07 -4.06
CA GLN A 35 12.82 -0.61 -3.80
C GLN A 35 12.14 -0.28 -2.46
N ARG A 36 10.99 -0.88 -2.18
CA ARG A 36 10.30 -0.71 -0.89
C ARG A 36 11.15 -1.23 0.27
N PHE A 37 11.83 -2.37 0.11
CA PHE A 37 12.76 -2.88 1.12
C PHE A 37 13.97 -1.97 1.34
N GLU A 38 14.53 -1.37 0.29
CA GLU A 38 15.62 -0.41 0.45
C GLU A 38 15.15 0.89 1.13
N GLN A 39 13.97 1.39 0.78
CA GLN A 39 13.33 2.53 1.47
C GLN A 39 13.06 2.22 2.94
N ASN A 40 12.61 1.00 3.25
CA ASN A 40 12.30 0.53 4.60
C ASN A 40 13.52 -0.05 5.34
N ARG A 41 14.70 -0.13 4.71
CA ARG A 41 15.96 -0.65 5.30
C ARG A 41 16.54 0.26 6.40
N ILE A 42 15.78 1.21 6.84
CA ILE A 42 16.16 2.10 7.94
C ILE A 42 16.20 1.25 9.22
N ALA A 43 17.43 0.97 9.61
CA ALA A 43 17.90 0.39 10.87
C ALA A 43 16.79 -0.11 11.82
N HIS A 44 16.73 -1.41 12.03
CA HIS A 44 16.14 -1.94 13.26
C HIS A 44 16.86 -1.29 14.45
N GLY A 45 16.20 -0.31 15.07
CA GLY A 45 16.65 0.21 16.35
C GLY A 45 16.76 -0.94 17.34
N ARG A 46 17.71 -0.87 18.27
CA ARG A 46 17.73 -1.78 19.42
C ARG A 46 16.34 -1.79 20.04
N PRO A 47 15.79 -2.97 20.42
CA PRO A 47 14.53 -3.00 21.12
C PRO A 47 14.57 -2.00 22.29
N ALA A 48 13.55 -1.18 22.39
CA ALA A 48 13.43 -0.24 23.51
C ALA A 48 13.46 -1.04 24.82
N LYS A 49 14.16 -0.56 25.82
CA LYS A 49 13.99 -1.06 27.18
C LYS A 49 12.50 -0.96 27.51
N GLU A 50 11.93 -2.00 28.06
CA GLU A 50 10.52 -2.38 28.13
C GLU A 50 9.46 -1.32 28.47
N ASP A 51 9.83 -0.11 28.93
CA ASP A 51 8.86 0.83 29.54
C ASP A 51 8.47 2.04 28.67
N VAL A 52 9.10 2.29 27.50
CA VAL A 52 8.82 3.50 26.73
C VAL A 52 8.56 3.21 25.25
N SER A 53 7.29 3.28 24.90
CA SER A 53 6.85 3.20 23.51
C SER A 53 6.96 4.56 22.82
N TYR A 54 7.58 4.59 21.62
CA TYR A 54 7.64 5.74 20.73
C TYR A 54 6.70 5.50 19.54
N LEU A 55 5.62 6.27 19.45
CA LEU A 55 4.57 6.07 18.43
C LEU A 55 5.07 6.35 17.00
N LEU A 56 6.01 7.28 16.84
CA LEU A 56 6.50 7.71 15.53
C LEU A 56 7.78 6.96 15.08
N THR A 57 8.11 5.84 15.72
CA THR A 57 9.26 5.01 15.31
C THR A 57 9.13 4.63 13.85
N THR A 58 10.21 4.78 13.09
CA THR A 58 10.29 4.52 11.64
C THR A 58 9.57 5.51 10.72
N LYS A 59 8.73 6.40 11.26
CA LYS A 59 7.94 7.36 10.47
C LYS A 59 8.39 8.81 10.62
N LEU A 60 9.29 9.11 11.57
CA LEU A 60 9.72 10.46 11.88
C LEU A 60 11.07 10.78 11.23
N PHE A 61 11.10 11.83 10.43
CA PHE A 61 12.27 12.27 9.66
C PHE A 61 12.65 13.71 9.98
N CYS A 62 13.96 13.98 9.94
CA CYS A 62 14.48 15.33 10.04
C CYS A 62 14.18 16.11 8.74
N GLY A 63 13.47 17.21 8.83
CA GLY A 63 13.16 18.06 7.68
C GLY A 63 14.38 18.76 7.06
N LYS A 64 15.49 18.90 7.83
CA LYS A 64 16.72 19.53 7.33
C LYS A 64 17.60 18.59 6.54
N CYS A 65 17.78 17.34 6.99
CA CYS A 65 18.71 16.40 6.38
C CYS A 65 18.07 15.08 5.89
N GLY A 66 16.76 14.93 6.00
CA GLY A 66 16.02 13.75 5.56
C GLY A 66 16.27 12.46 6.37
N THR A 67 17.16 12.49 7.37
CA THR A 67 17.51 11.30 8.14
C THR A 67 16.45 10.97 9.16
N LEU A 68 16.22 9.67 9.40
CA LEU A 68 15.31 9.18 10.42
C LEU A 68 15.68 9.73 11.80
N MET A 69 14.68 10.14 12.57
CA MET A 69 14.83 10.55 13.96
C MET A 69 14.58 9.37 14.88
N GLY A 70 15.42 9.22 15.88
CA GLY A 70 15.33 8.15 16.87
C GLY A 70 14.97 8.67 18.26
N GLY A 71 14.36 7.81 19.06
CA GLY A 71 14.07 8.07 20.46
C GLY A 71 15.36 8.19 21.28
N GLU A 72 15.36 9.11 22.24
CA GLU A 72 16.42 9.34 23.21
C GLU A 72 15.81 9.77 24.54
N SER A 73 16.42 9.37 25.64
CA SER A 73 16.04 9.83 26.97
C SER A 73 17.13 10.69 27.60
N GLY A 74 16.74 11.67 28.41
CA GLY A 74 17.64 12.49 29.18
C GLY A 74 17.12 12.65 30.60
N THR A 75 17.97 12.48 31.59
CA THR A 75 17.61 12.66 32.99
C THR A 75 18.02 14.07 33.43
N SER A 76 17.08 14.79 34.04
CA SER A 76 17.36 16.12 34.61
C SER A 76 18.18 16.00 35.88
N HIS A 77 18.75 17.10 36.32
CA HIS A 77 19.46 17.18 37.61
C HIS A 77 18.59 16.77 38.82
N MET A 78 17.27 16.94 38.70
CA MET A 78 16.29 16.55 39.72
C MET A 78 15.85 15.08 39.65
N GLY A 79 16.50 14.23 38.79
CA GLY A 79 16.18 12.82 38.66
C GLY A 79 15.02 12.51 37.69
N ASN A 80 14.31 13.51 37.16
CA ASN A 80 13.22 13.29 36.23
C ASN A 80 13.74 12.88 34.85
N THR A 81 13.22 11.81 34.26
CA THR A 81 13.56 11.35 32.93
C THR A 81 12.58 11.94 31.91
N TYR A 82 13.13 12.53 30.86
CA TYR A 82 12.39 13.09 29.72
C TYR A 82 12.74 12.36 28.45
N TYR A 83 11.78 12.24 27.53
CA TYR A 83 11.91 11.52 26.30
C TYR A 83 11.86 12.47 25.10
N TYR A 84 12.73 12.23 24.13
CA TYR A 84 12.94 13.11 22.99
C TYR A 84 13.06 12.30 21.70
N TYR A 85 12.77 12.95 20.59
CA TYR A 85 13.22 12.52 19.27
C TYR A 85 14.41 13.36 18.84
N LYS A 86 15.47 12.71 18.33
CA LYS A 86 16.69 13.34 17.87
C LYS A 86 17.08 12.85 16.48
N CYS A 87 17.55 13.76 15.65
CA CYS A 87 18.02 13.43 14.30
C CYS A 87 19.17 12.40 14.35
N GLY A 88 19.07 11.33 13.54
CA GLY A 88 20.09 10.29 13.49
C GLY A 88 21.46 10.79 13.03
N ASN A 89 21.52 11.78 12.14
CA ASN A 89 22.78 12.46 11.73
C ASN A 89 23.37 13.28 12.87
N ALA A 90 22.55 14.10 13.52
CA ALA A 90 23.01 14.89 14.67
C ALA A 90 23.51 13.99 15.81
N LYS A 91 22.93 12.81 15.98
CA LYS A 91 23.34 11.83 17.00
C LYS A 91 24.67 11.17 16.68
N ARG A 92 24.88 10.78 15.41
CA ARG A 92 26.07 10.03 14.97
C ARG A 92 27.26 10.91 14.64
N HIS A 93 27.02 12.07 14.03
CA HIS A 93 28.05 12.92 13.45
C HIS A 93 28.13 14.33 14.06
N GLY A 94 27.24 14.63 15.02
CA GLY A 94 27.23 15.90 15.73
C GLY A 94 26.49 17.04 14.98
N LYS A 95 26.49 18.23 15.62
CA LYS A 95 25.76 19.41 15.12
C LYS A 95 26.25 19.95 13.79
N ALA A 96 27.51 19.66 13.40
CA ALA A 96 28.05 20.08 12.12
C ALA A 96 27.32 19.43 10.92
N HIS A 97 26.73 18.26 11.10
CA HIS A 97 26.01 17.53 10.05
C HIS A 97 24.50 17.77 10.10
N CYS A 98 23.95 18.13 11.24
CA CYS A 98 22.57 18.55 11.40
C CYS A 98 22.37 19.27 12.75
N ASP A 99 21.84 20.46 12.68
CA ASP A 99 21.65 21.35 13.84
C ASP A 99 20.20 21.32 14.39
N LEU A 100 19.32 20.46 13.84
CA LEU A 100 17.96 20.30 14.34
C LEU A 100 18.00 19.91 15.83
N LYS A 101 17.32 20.69 16.66
CA LYS A 101 17.23 20.43 18.10
C LYS A 101 16.42 19.15 18.37
N ALA A 102 16.75 18.49 19.49
CA ALA A 102 15.92 17.39 19.99
C ALA A 102 14.53 17.91 20.39
N ILE A 103 13.49 17.16 20.04
CA ILE A 103 12.09 17.55 20.23
C ILE A 103 11.47 16.64 21.28
N ARG A 104 10.73 17.19 22.22
CA ARG A 104 10.04 16.39 23.25
C ARG A 104 9.05 15.43 22.62
N LYS A 105 9.05 14.18 23.08
CA LYS A 105 8.23 13.07 22.60
C LYS A 105 6.72 13.40 22.73
N GLU A 106 6.28 13.70 23.93
CA GLU A 106 4.86 13.82 24.25
C GLU A 106 4.13 14.92 23.45
N PRO A 107 4.65 16.16 23.35
CA PRO A 107 3.98 17.20 22.54
C PRO A 107 3.93 16.86 21.05
N LEU A 108 5.01 16.25 20.53
CA LEU A 108 5.06 15.90 19.12
C LEU A 108 4.10 14.75 18.78
N GLU A 109 4.10 13.68 19.57
CA GLU A 109 3.19 12.54 19.36
C GLU A 109 1.74 12.98 19.47
N ARG A 110 1.40 13.78 20.49
CA ARG A 110 0.06 14.35 20.66
C ARG A 110 -0.35 15.15 19.43
N PHE A 111 0.51 16.06 18.95
CA PHE A 111 0.22 16.87 17.77
C PHE A 111 -0.05 16.01 16.53
N VAL A 112 0.75 14.97 16.29
CA VAL A 112 0.59 14.07 15.14
C VAL A 112 -0.70 13.25 15.27
N VAL A 113 -0.97 12.69 16.46
CA VAL A 113 -2.20 11.93 16.74
C VAL A 113 -3.44 12.82 16.57
N ASP A 114 -3.45 14.02 17.18
CA ASP A 114 -4.58 14.94 17.06
C ASP A 114 -4.83 15.37 15.61
N THR A 115 -3.77 15.54 14.84
CA THR A 115 -3.89 15.87 13.40
C THR A 115 -4.45 14.69 12.61
N ALA A 116 -3.97 13.48 12.84
CA ALA A 116 -4.48 12.28 12.20
C ALA A 116 -5.95 12.03 12.55
N ILE A 117 -6.33 12.21 13.80
CA ILE A 117 -7.72 12.11 14.28
C ILE A 117 -8.63 13.11 13.55
N LYS A 118 -8.21 14.38 13.42
CA LYS A 118 -8.98 15.40 12.68
C LYS A 118 -9.27 14.98 11.25
N VAL A 119 -8.31 14.36 10.56
CA VAL A 119 -8.52 13.83 9.21
C VAL A 119 -9.55 12.71 9.21
N ILE A 120 -9.44 11.75 10.15
CA ILE A 120 -10.36 10.60 10.24
C ILE A 120 -11.80 11.05 10.59
N PHE A 121 -11.96 12.12 11.37
CA PHE A 121 -13.28 12.64 11.76
C PHE A 121 -13.87 13.66 10.79
N SER A 122 -13.13 14.08 9.76
CA SER A 122 -13.64 14.97 8.72
C SER A 122 -14.34 14.17 7.62
N ASP A 123 -15.67 14.22 7.58
CA ASP A 123 -16.46 13.55 6.53
C ASP A 123 -16.13 14.09 5.13
N GLU A 124 -15.86 15.39 5.02
CA GLU A 124 -15.47 16.02 3.76
C GLU A 124 -14.15 15.42 3.22
N ILE A 125 -13.16 15.24 4.07
CA ILE A 125 -11.87 14.64 3.69
C ILE A 125 -12.07 13.17 3.30
N ILE A 126 -12.87 12.43 4.08
CA ILE A 126 -13.15 11.01 3.80
C ILE A 126 -13.87 10.86 2.46
N GLU A 127 -14.92 11.64 2.18
CA GLU A 127 -15.64 11.54 0.90
C GLU A 127 -14.72 11.87 -0.27
N ARG A 128 -13.88 12.90 -0.14
CA ARG A 128 -12.88 13.22 -1.17
C ARG A 128 -11.87 12.10 -1.39
N LEU A 129 -11.41 11.44 -0.32
CA LEU A 129 -10.51 10.27 -0.42
C LEU A 129 -11.21 9.10 -1.10
N ILE A 130 -12.46 8.83 -0.75
CA ILE A 130 -13.28 7.81 -1.40
C ILE A 130 -13.41 8.10 -2.90
N ASP A 131 -13.69 9.35 -3.28
CA ASP A 131 -13.79 9.76 -4.69
C ASP A 131 -12.47 9.50 -5.43
N LEU A 132 -11.33 9.88 -4.85
CA LEU A 132 -10.00 9.64 -5.44
C LEU A 132 -9.72 8.14 -5.64
N VAL A 133 -10.07 7.30 -4.66
CA VAL A 133 -9.88 5.84 -4.78
C VAL A 133 -10.80 5.28 -5.86
N MET A 134 -12.06 5.73 -5.93
CA MET A 134 -13.01 5.30 -6.97
C MET A 134 -12.52 5.69 -8.37
N GLU A 135 -12.03 6.92 -8.56
CA GLU A 135 -11.44 7.36 -9.81
C GLU A 135 -10.19 6.56 -10.20
N ALA A 136 -9.31 6.28 -9.24
CA ALA A 136 -8.13 5.46 -9.45
C ALA A 136 -8.50 4.04 -9.89
N GLN A 137 -9.49 3.42 -9.24
CA GLN A 137 -10.00 2.10 -9.61
C GLN A 137 -10.56 2.09 -11.04
N GLN A 138 -11.30 3.14 -11.44
CA GLN A 138 -11.83 3.25 -12.81
C GLN A 138 -10.72 3.36 -13.85
N LYS A 139 -9.67 4.15 -13.58
CA LYS A 139 -8.53 4.32 -14.50
C LYS A 139 -7.69 3.05 -14.64
N GLU A 140 -7.54 2.29 -13.56
CA GLU A 140 -6.76 1.05 -13.58
C GLU A 140 -7.50 -0.14 -14.21
N ASN A 141 -8.83 -0.11 -14.29
CA ASN A 141 -9.67 -1.18 -14.82
C ASN A 141 -10.00 -1.02 -16.31
N THR A 142 -9.08 -0.56 -17.14
CA THR A 142 -9.30 -0.43 -18.59
C THR A 142 -9.47 -1.78 -19.30
N ARG A 143 -8.91 -2.86 -18.76
CA ARG A 143 -8.96 -4.20 -19.37
C ARG A 143 -10.29 -4.91 -19.13
N LEU A 144 -10.88 -4.78 -17.94
CA LEU A 144 -12.12 -5.47 -17.59
C LEU A 144 -13.32 -5.06 -18.45
N PRO A 145 -13.58 -3.78 -18.74
CA PRO A 145 -14.63 -3.36 -19.67
C PRO A 145 -14.44 -3.93 -21.07
N VAL A 146 -13.19 -3.94 -21.57
CA VAL A 146 -12.88 -4.49 -22.90
C VAL A 146 -13.18 -5.98 -22.96
N LEU A 147 -12.81 -6.75 -21.94
CA LEU A 147 -13.12 -8.18 -21.86
C LEU A 147 -14.63 -8.44 -21.80
N LYS A 148 -15.38 -7.65 -21.03
CA LYS A 148 -16.84 -7.74 -20.94
C LYS A 148 -17.54 -7.38 -22.26
N ASP A 149 -17.03 -6.41 -23.00
CA ASP A 149 -17.54 -6.06 -24.33
C ASP A 149 -17.25 -7.17 -25.36
N GLN A 150 -16.06 -7.76 -25.31
CA GLN A 150 -15.72 -8.93 -26.15
C GLN A 150 -16.59 -10.15 -25.84
N LEU A 151 -16.89 -10.39 -24.57
CA LEU A 151 -17.80 -11.47 -24.16
C LEU A 151 -19.20 -11.23 -24.74
N ARG A 152 -19.75 -10.03 -24.58
CA ARG A 152 -21.07 -9.66 -25.12
C ARG A 152 -21.14 -9.82 -26.65
N ASP A 153 -20.09 -9.41 -27.38
CA ASP A 153 -20.02 -9.59 -28.83
C ASP A 153 -19.96 -11.09 -29.20
N THR A 154 -19.20 -11.88 -28.47
CA THR A 154 -19.11 -13.34 -28.68
C THR A 154 -20.45 -14.02 -28.41
N GLU A 155 -21.16 -13.64 -27.33
CA GLU A 155 -22.50 -14.17 -27.02
C GLU A 155 -23.53 -13.79 -28.08
N LYS A 156 -23.48 -12.58 -28.62
CA LYS A 156 -24.35 -12.16 -29.72
C LYS A 156 -24.09 -12.98 -31.00
N ARG A 157 -22.84 -13.25 -31.30
CA ARG A 157 -22.47 -14.12 -32.46
C ARG A 157 -22.92 -15.54 -32.26
N LEU A 158 -22.82 -16.06 -31.06
CA LEU A 158 -23.30 -17.38 -30.65
C LEU A 158 -24.82 -17.47 -30.84
N ALA A 159 -25.57 -16.49 -30.35
CA ALA A 159 -27.02 -16.43 -30.50
C ALA A 159 -27.46 -16.40 -31.98
N ASN A 160 -26.82 -15.55 -32.78
CA ASN A 160 -27.11 -15.49 -34.23
C ASN A 160 -26.80 -16.81 -34.94
N LEU A 161 -25.73 -17.52 -34.56
CA LEU A 161 -25.37 -18.81 -35.13
C LEU A 161 -26.37 -19.90 -34.73
N LEU A 162 -26.83 -19.91 -33.48
CA LEU A 162 -27.86 -20.83 -33.01
C LEU A 162 -29.20 -20.61 -33.73
N GLU A 163 -29.60 -19.35 -33.92
CA GLU A 163 -30.80 -19.03 -34.73
C GLU A 163 -30.71 -19.53 -36.17
N ALA A 164 -29.53 -19.40 -36.81
CA ALA A 164 -29.30 -19.93 -38.15
C ALA A 164 -29.37 -21.48 -38.18
N ILE A 165 -28.88 -22.14 -37.15
CA ILE A 165 -28.97 -23.59 -36.99
C ILE A 165 -30.42 -24.03 -36.80
N GLU A 166 -31.22 -23.33 -36.03
CA GLU A 166 -32.67 -23.56 -35.81
C GLU A 166 -33.45 -23.41 -37.14
N GLN A 167 -33.02 -22.51 -38.01
CA GLN A 167 -33.58 -22.33 -39.35
C GLN A 167 -33.13 -23.39 -40.36
N GLY A 168 -32.36 -24.39 -39.93
CA GLY A 168 -31.94 -25.54 -40.74
C GLY A 168 -30.62 -25.38 -41.49
N ILE A 169 -29.82 -24.33 -41.21
CA ILE A 169 -28.49 -24.14 -41.81
C ILE A 169 -27.45 -24.92 -40.96
N LEU A 170 -27.31 -26.20 -41.24
CA LEU A 170 -26.35 -27.09 -40.59
C LEU A 170 -25.28 -27.56 -41.55
N THR A 171 -24.06 -27.07 -41.40
CA THR A 171 -22.89 -27.45 -42.20
C THR A 171 -21.73 -27.84 -41.28
N PRO A 172 -20.73 -28.61 -41.73
CA PRO A 172 -19.53 -28.88 -40.92
C PRO A 172 -18.85 -27.60 -40.42
N THR A 173 -18.87 -26.55 -41.24
CA THR A 173 -18.31 -25.22 -40.89
C THR A 173 -19.10 -24.54 -39.77
N THR A 174 -20.44 -24.71 -39.75
CA THR A 174 -21.29 -24.16 -38.67
C THR A 174 -20.94 -24.79 -37.32
N LYS A 175 -20.75 -26.12 -37.31
CA LYS A 175 -20.32 -26.83 -36.10
C LYS A 175 -18.95 -26.35 -35.60
N GLN A 176 -17.98 -26.29 -36.49
CA GLN A 176 -16.63 -25.81 -36.13
C GLN A 176 -16.69 -24.39 -35.57
N ARG A 177 -17.52 -23.52 -36.17
CA ARG A 177 -17.66 -22.13 -35.71
C ARG A 177 -18.34 -22.03 -34.37
N LEU A 178 -19.29 -22.93 -34.08
CA LEU A 178 -19.93 -23.02 -32.76
C LEU A 178 -18.90 -23.39 -31.69
N ASP A 179 -18.13 -24.44 -31.91
CA ASP A 179 -17.09 -24.91 -30.99
C ASP A 179 -16.04 -23.81 -30.72
N GLU A 180 -15.62 -23.07 -31.77
CA GLU A 180 -14.70 -21.93 -31.61
C GLU A 180 -15.28 -20.79 -30.77
N LEU A 181 -16.55 -20.45 -30.97
CA LEU A 181 -17.19 -19.38 -30.21
C LEU A 181 -17.43 -19.78 -28.75
N GLU A 182 -17.80 -21.02 -28.48
CA GLU A 182 -17.95 -21.57 -27.14
C GLU A 182 -16.61 -21.58 -26.39
N ALA A 183 -15.55 -22.07 -26.99
CA ALA A 183 -14.21 -22.06 -26.43
C ALA A 183 -13.73 -20.62 -26.15
N ARG A 184 -14.03 -19.67 -27.06
CA ARG A 184 -13.71 -18.25 -26.85
C ARG A 184 -14.49 -17.64 -25.69
N LYS A 185 -15.79 -17.98 -25.56
CA LYS A 185 -16.63 -17.54 -24.43
C LYS A 185 -16.06 -18.02 -23.11
N GLU A 186 -15.67 -19.29 -23.02
CA GLU A 186 -15.08 -19.85 -21.80
C GLU A 186 -13.73 -19.20 -21.45
N ALA A 187 -12.87 -18.98 -22.45
CA ALA A 187 -11.60 -18.27 -22.24
C ALA A 187 -11.80 -16.82 -21.76
N LEU A 188 -12.80 -16.10 -22.29
CA LEU A 188 -13.14 -14.75 -21.86
C LEU A 188 -13.68 -14.73 -20.44
N ASN A 189 -14.57 -15.67 -20.06
CA ASN A 189 -15.07 -15.80 -18.70
C ASN A 189 -13.94 -16.06 -17.72
N THR A 190 -13.01 -16.95 -18.04
CA THR A 190 -11.81 -17.22 -17.21
C THR A 190 -10.97 -15.97 -17.05
N SER A 191 -10.71 -15.23 -18.14
CA SER A 191 -9.92 -14.00 -18.10
C SER A 191 -10.60 -12.89 -17.30
N ILE A 192 -11.93 -12.77 -17.37
CA ILE A 192 -12.71 -11.82 -16.55
C ILE A 192 -12.60 -12.18 -15.07
N LEU A 193 -12.77 -13.46 -14.73
CA LEU A 193 -12.67 -13.93 -13.36
C LEU A 193 -11.27 -13.71 -12.77
N GLU A 194 -10.23 -14.00 -13.56
CA GLU A 194 -8.84 -13.73 -13.15
C GLU A 194 -8.60 -12.24 -12.92
N GLU A 195 -9.13 -11.36 -13.77
CA GLU A 195 -8.97 -9.92 -13.61
C GLU A 195 -9.76 -9.36 -12.43
N GLU A 196 -10.95 -9.90 -12.15
CA GLU A 196 -11.76 -9.55 -10.97
C GLU A 196 -11.11 -10.03 -9.66
N LEU A 197 -10.44 -11.18 -9.67
CA LEU A 197 -9.70 -11.71 -8.51
C LEU A 197 -8.40 -10.95 -8.22
N LYS A 198 -7.77 -10.35 -9.23
CA LYS A 198 -6.51 -9.61 -9.04
C LYS A 198 -6.66 -8.38 -8.16
N LYS A 199 -7.82 -7.71 -8.19
CA LYS A 199 -8.08 -6.49 -7.41
C LYS A 199 -9.52 -6.50 -6.88
N PRO A 200 -9.71 -6.68 -5.57
CA PRO A 200 -11.03 -6.51 -4.99
C PRO A 200 -11.52 -5.08 -5.23
N VAL A 201 -12.69 -4.97 -5.83
CA VAL A 201 -13.33 -3.66 -6.02
C VAL A 201 -13.80 -3.15 -4.67
N LEU A 202 -13.17 -2.08 -4.19
CA LEU A 202 -13.60 -1.42 -2.96
C LEU A 202 -14.89 -0.63 -3.25
N THR A 203 -15.95 -0.86 -2.49
CA THR A 203 -17.18 -0.07 -2.58
C THR A 203 -17.11 1.14 -1.65
N ARG A 204 -17.90 2.19 -1.96
CA ARG A 204 -18.01 3.37 -1.10
C ARG A 204 -18.46 3.01 0.33
N GLU A 205 -19.44 2.11 0.45
CA GLU A 205 -20.00 1.66 1.71
C GLU A 205 -18.94 0.94 2.53
N TRP A 206 -18.14 0.07 1.90
CA TRP A 206 -17.06 -0.64 2.56
C TRP A 206 -15.99 0.32 3.08
N MET A 207 -15.60 1.33 2.27
CA MET A 207 -14.63 2.32 2.69
C MET A 207 -15.13 3.17 3.86
N ARG A 208 -16.40 3.64 3.83
CA ARG A 208 -17.01 4.33 4.97
C ARG A 208 -17.03 3.48 6.23
N PHE A 209 -17.47 2.24 6.12
CA PHE A 209 -17.46 1.29 7.23
C PHE A 209 -16.06 1.10 7.82
N TRP A 210 -15.03 1.04 6.97
CA TRP A 210 -13.64 0.90 7.38
C TRP A 210 -13.15 2.13 8.17
N PHE A 211 -13.45 3.34 7.73
CA PHE A 211 -13.14 4.57 8.49
C PHE A 211 -13.88 4.62 9.83
N GLU A 212 -15.16 4.26 9.84
CA GLU A 212 -15.98 4.22 11.07
C GLU A 212 -15.41 3.29 12.13
N LYS A 213 -14.74 2.20 11.75
CA LYS A 213 -14.04 1.32 12.69
C LYS A 213 -12.99 2.06 13.50
N PHE A 214 -12.24 2.97 12.88
CA PHE A 214 -11.24 3.79 13.58
C PHE A 214 -11.87 4.88 14.43
N ARG A 215 -13.01 5.43 14.01
CA ARG A 215 -13.76 6.43 14.79
C ARG A 215 -14.32 5.89 16.11
N LYS A 216 -14.68 4.61 16.15
CA LYS A 216 -15.28 3.96 17.32
C LYS A 216 -14.27 3.51 18.37
N GLY A 217 -12.99 3.54 18.09
CA GLY A 217 -11.95 3.16 19.05
C GLY A 217 -11.74 4.22 20.15
N ASP A 218 -11.14 3.78 21.25
CA ASP A 218 -10.74 4.73 22.30
C ASP A 218 -9.51 5.53 21.87
N MET A 219 -9.71 6.83 21.62
CA MET A 219 -8.66 7.75 21.20
C MET A 219 -7.60 8.02 22.29
N ARG A 220 -7.82 7.56 23.52
CA ARG A 220 -6.87 7.67 24.63
C ARG A 220 -5.99 6.42 24.75
N ASP A 221 -6.42 5.31 24.15
CA ASP A 221 -5.66 4.07 24.16
C ASP A 221 -4.45 4.19 23.22
N MET A 222 -3.26 3.90 23.76
CA MET A 222 -2.00 3.97 23.00
C MET A 222 -1.94 2.96 21.85
N GLU A 223 -2.55 1.80 22.00
CA GLU A 223 -2.59 0.79 20.94
C GLU A 223 -3.46 1.26 19.79
N HIS A 224 -4.62 1.86 20.09
CA HIS A 224 -5.48 2.44 19.07
C HIS A 224 -4.82 3.64 18.36
N GLN A 225 -4.14 4.53 19.10
CA GLN A 225 -3.36 5.63 18.53
C GLN A 225 -2.27 5.09 17.58
N ARG A 226 -1.58 4.01 17.96
CA ARG A 226 -0.58 3.35 17.11
C ARG A 226 -1.21 2.82 15.84
N GLN A 227 -2.36 2.14 15.92
CA GLN A 227 -3.08 1.65 14.74
C GLN A 227 -3.47 2.79 13.80
N ILE A 228 -3.91 3.93 14.33
CA ILE A 228 -4.20 5.13 13.53
C ILE A 228 -2.94 5.64 12.82
N ILE A 229 -1.84 5.81 13.55
CA ILE A 229 -0.58 6.29 12.98
C ILE A 229 -0.05 5.31 11.92
N ASP A 230 -0.07 4.01 12.19
CA ASP A 230 0.44 2.99 11.26
C ASP A 230 -0.40 2.89 9.99
N THR A 231 -1.70 3.10 10.12
CA THR A 231 -2.64 3.00 9.01
C THR A 231 -2.66 4.26 8.14
N PHE A 232 -2.70 5.44 8.74
CA PHE A 232 -2.99 6.68 8.01
C PHE A 232 -1.76 7.54 7.76
N VAL A 233 -0.75 7.52 8.62
CA VAL A 233 0.43 8.37 8.48
C VAL A 233 1.55 7.62 7.77
N ASN A 234 2.02 8.16 6.66
CA ASN A 234 3.17 7.64 5.91
C ASN A 234 4.47 8.09 6.55
N SER A 235 4.67 9.41 6.66
CA SER A 235 5.89 10.00 7.19
C SER A 235 5.61 11.36 7.82
N VAL A 236 6.43 11.71 8.80
CA VAL A 236 6.39 13.00 9.50
C VAL A 236 7.76 13.66 9.38
N TYR A 237 7.82 14.86 8.82
CA TYR A 237 9.04 15.64 8.71
C TYR A 237 8.99 16.81 9.69
N VAL A 238 10.03 16.92 10.51
CA VAL A 238 10.11 17.96 11.52
C VAL A 238 11.20 18.97 11.15
N PHE A 239 10.80 20.23 11.10
CA PHE A 239 11.65 21.41 10.89
C PHE A 239 11.73 22.20 12.21
N ASP A 240 12.47 23.29 12.24
CA ASP A 240 12.53 24.16 13.43
C ASP A 240 11.21 24.90 13.68
N ASP A 241 10.48 25.24 12.62
CA ASP A 241 9.29 26.10 12.61
C ASP A 241 7.99 25.38 12.27
N ARG A 242 8.06 24.16 11.71
CA ARG A 242 6.88 23.43 11.24
C ARG A 242 7.05 21.92 11.29
N VAL A 243 5.92 21.22 11.28
CA VAL A 243 5.83 19.76 11.12
C VAL A 243 4.99 19.47 9.88
N VAL A 244 5.50 18.63 8.98
CA VAL A 244 4.80 18.20 7.77
C VAL A 244 4.43 16.74 7.94
N LEU A 245 3.14 16.44 7.82
CA LEU A 245 2.60 15.08 7.87
C LEU A 245 2.23 14.67 6.44
N ASN A 246 2.75 13.54 6.00
CA ASN A 246 2.31 12.87 4.79
C ASN A 246 1.43 11.68 5.17
N PHE A 247 0.27 11.60 4.57
CA PHE A 247 -0.66 10.50 4.77
C PHE A 247 -0.48 9.42 3.68
N ASN A 248 -0.98 8.20 3.94
CA ASN A 248 -0.84 7.06 3.02
C ASN A 248 -1.67 7.17 1.73
N PHE A 249 -2.49 8.21 1.60
CA PHE A 249 -3.39 8.45 0.48
C PHE A 249 -3.07 9.72 -0.32
N THR A 250 -1.85 10.24 -0.20
CA THR A 250 -1.30 11.34 -1.02
C THR A 250 -0.41 10.81 -2.14
#